data_5ec7f18317fcba3a97a32f43d8328b84
#
_entry.id   5ec7f18317fcba3a97a32f43d8328b84
#
_cell.length_a   1.000
_cell.length_b   1.000
_cell.length_c   1.000
_cell.angle_alpha   90.00
_cell.angle_beta   90.00
_cell.angle_gamma   90.00
#
_symmetry.space_group_name_H-M   'P 1'
#
loop_
_entity.id
_entity.type
_entity.pdbx_description
1 polymer ?
#
loop_
_entity_poly.entity_id
_entity_poly.type
_entity_poly.pdbx_seq_one_letter_code
_entity_poly.pdbx_strand_id
1 'polypeptide(L)'
;MSSRKYFGTDGIRGKVGDLPITPDFVLKLGWAAGKVLARHGSKKIIIGKDTRISGYMLESALEAGLAAAGLSASFTGPMPTPAVAYLTRTFRAEAGIVISASHNPYYDNGIKFFSIDGTKLPDEVEEAIEAEMEKPLTCVESAELGKANRIVDAAGRYIEFCKGTFPSELSLSGLKIVVDCANGATYHIAPSVLRELGARVIAIGCEPDGMNINEQCGATDVTQLQARVLSEKADVGLAFDGDGDRLIMVDHLGNKVDGDQILYIIAREALRQGQLRGGAVGTLMSNMGLELALKQLGVPFARAKVGDRYVLELMQTKGWRLGAENSGHVILLDKTTTGDGVIAGLQVLTAMVRNHMSLHDLCSGMKLFPQILVNVHFSGEGDPLESELVKQATQAVEEQLAGRGRVLLRKSGTEPLIRVMVEGEDEVTVTQMANRIADAVKAAG
;
A
#
# COMPACT_ATOMS: atom_id res chain seq x y z
N MET A 1 15.73 -16.35 -10.27
CA MET A 1 14.89 -16.36 -9.06
C MET A 1 15.71 -15.67 -7.98
N SER A 2 15.14 -14.71 -7.25
CA SER A 2 15.86 -14.01 -6.18
C SER A 2 16.37 -15.04 -5.15
N SER A 3 17.64 -14.91 -4.73
CA SER A 3 18.24 -15.76 -3.71
C SER A 3 17.80 -15.40 -2.29
N ARG A 4 16.92 -14.39 -2.15
CA ARG A 4 16.44 -13.85 -0.86
C ARG A 4 15.61 -14.88 -0.10
N LYS A 5 15.97 -15.09 1.15
CA LYS A 5 15.35 -16.07 2.05
C LYS A 5 14.23 -15.45 2.91
N TYR A 6 14.43 -14.23 3.36
CA TYR A 6 13.54 -13.54 4.31
C TYR A 6 12.84 -12.33 3.70
N PHE A 7 13.53 -11.59 2.82
CA PHE A 7 12.92 -10.44 2.14
C PHE A 7 11.92 -10.89 1.08
N GLY A 8 10.66 -10.49 1.28
CA GLY A 8 9.59 -10.61 0.29
C GLY A 8 9.52 -9.41 -0.67
N THR A 9 8.38 -9.22 -1.32
CA THR A 9 8.14 -8.07 -2.23
C THR A 9 7.99 -6.75 -1.48
N ASP A 10 7.67 -6.79 -0.17
CA ASP A 10 7.43 -5.61 0.67
C ASP A 10 8.04 -5.79 2.07
N GLY A 11 9.35 -6.04 2.11
CA GLY A 11 10.09 -6.27 3.35
C GLY A 11 9.94 -7.68 3.91
N ILE A 12 10.25 -7.82 5.21
CA ILE A 12 10.16 -9.06 5.98
C ILE A 12 8.87 -9.04 6.76
N ARG A 13 8.06 -10.10 6.70
CA ARG A 13 6.77 -10.20 7.43
C ARG A 13 6.59 -11.56 8.05
N GLY A 14 5.83 -11.61 9.14
CA GLY A 14 5.43 -12.86 9.79
C GLY A 14 4.62 -12.64 11.05
N LYS A 15 4.23 -13.74 11.66
CA LYS A 15 3.56 -13.72 12.95
C LYS A 15 4.57 -13.43 14.05
N VAL A 16 4.22 -12.54 14.96
CA VAL A 16 5.08 -12.16 16.10
C VAL A 16 5.32 -13.35 17.01
N GLY A 17 6.58 -13.58 17.32
CA GLY A 17 7.02 -14.74 18.13
C GLY A 17 7.47 -15.94 17.29
N ASP A 18 7.11 -15.98 15.99
CA ASP A 18 7.60 -16.96 15.04
C ASP A 18 8.67 -16.32 14.13
N LEU A 19 9.66 -17.10 13.67
CA LEU A 19 10.65 -16.60 12.70
C LEU A 19 9.93 -16.17 11.41
N PRO A 20 10.30 -15.03 10.83
CA PRO A 20 11.44 -14.15 11.17
C PRO A 20 11.09 -12.97 12.12
N ILE A 21 9.93 -12.92 12.74
CA ILE A 21 9.51 -11.80 13.59
C ILE A 21 9.72 -12.13 15.08
N THR A 22 10.98 -12.39 15.42
CA THR A 22 11.44 -12.61 16.80
C THR A 22 12.47 -11.54 17.20
N PRO A 23 12.60 -11.18 18.50
CA PRO A 23 13.51 -10.10 18.92
C PRO A 23 14.99 -10.38 18.63
N ASP A 24 15.45 -11.63 18.71
CA ASP A 24 16.81 -12.05 18.39
C ASP A 24 17.10 -11.92 16.89
N PHE A 25 16.16 -12.37 16.04
CA PHE A 25 16.26 -12.20 14.59
C PHE A 25 16.30 -10.71 14.22
N VAL A 26 15.42 -9.90 14.78
CA VAL A 26 15.29 -8.46 14.46
C VAL A 26 16.51 -7.69 14.97
N LEU A 27 17.07 -8.06 16.12
CA LEU A 27 18.35 -7.51 16.60
C LEU A 27 19.46 -7.80 15.57
N LYS A 28 19.58 -9.05 15.13
CA LYS A 28 20.57 -9.46 14.14
C LYS A 28 20.36 -8.78 12.79
N LEU A 29 19.11 -8.63 12.37
CA LEU A 29 18.73 -7.87 11.17
C LEU A 29 19.17 -6.40 11.26
N GLY A 30 18.93 -5.74 12.40
CA GLY A 30 19.36 -4.35 12.64
C GLY A 30 20.88 -4.21 12.58
N TRP A 31 21.61 -5.16 13.19
CA TRP A 31 23.07 -5.20 13.11
C TRP A 31 23.58 -5.40 11.68
N ALA A 32 23.03 -6.36 10.95
CA ALA A 32 23.45 -6.67 9.58
C ALA A 32 23.14 -5.49 8.63
N ALA A 33 21.93 -4.93 8.74
CA ALA A 33 21.56 -3.72 8.01
C ALA A 33 22.52 -2.57 8.31
N GLY A 34 22.87 -2.38 9.60
CA GLY A 34 23.85 -1.39 10.02
C GLY A 34 25.22 -1.57 9.36
N LYS A 35 25.73 -2.81 9.31
CA LYS A 35 27.02 -3.12 8.66
C LYS A 35 27.01 -2.87 7.15
N VAL A 36 25.91 -3.19 6.49
CA VAL A 36 25.77 -3.00 5.03
C VAL A 36 25.59 -1.53 4.68
N LEU A 37 24.73 -0.81 5.41
CA LEU A 37 24.38 0.58 5.13
C LEU A 37 25.42 1.60 5.59
N ALA A 38 26.27 1.27 6.59
CA ALA A 38 27.29 2.17 7.13
C ALA A 38 28.35 2.64 6.10
N ARG A 39 28.32 2.16 4.88
CA ARG A 39 29.35 2.36 3.85
C ARG A 39 29.32 3.74 3.20
N HIS A 40 28.24 4.53 3.37
CA HIS A 40 28.03 5.77 2.63
C HIS A 40 28.21 7.07 3.45
N GLY A 41 28.67 6.97 4.70
CA GLY A 41 29.13 8.12 5.49
C GLY A 41 28.11 8.78 6.42
N SER A 42 26.80 8.63 6.24
CA SER A 42 25.80 9.00 7.23
C SER A 42 25.66 7.88 8.26
N LYS A 43 25.60 8.23 9.55
CA LYS A 43 25.43 7.26 10.64
C LYS A 43 24.00 7.29 11.21
N LYS A 44 23.03 7.80 10.47
CA LYS A 44 21.65 7.98 10.95
C LYS A 44 20.68 7.10 10.20
N ILE A 45 19.85 6.36 10.94
CA ILE A 45 18.69 5.60 10.44
C ILE A 45 17.43 6.20 11.04
N ILE A 46 16.42 6.46 10.22
CA ILE A 46 15.08 6.85 10.68
C ILE A 46 14.27 5.58 10.94
N ILE A 47 13.61 5.49 12.09
CA ILE A 47 12.75 4.35 12.41
C ILE A 47 11.36 4.87 12.79
N GLY A 48 10.35 4.39 12.07
CA GLY A 48 8.94 4.58 12.40
C GLY A 48 8.24 3.25 12.56
N LYS A 49 7.05 3.28 13.11
CA LYS A 49 6.22 2.09 13.33
C LYS A 49 4.74 2.43 13.22
N ASP A 50 3.91 1.41 13.04
CA ASP A 50 2.48 1.54 13.25
C ASP A 50 2.12 1.42 14.75
N THR A 51 0.88 1.21 15.04
CA THR A 51 0.37 1.23 16.42
C THR A 51 0.40 -0.13 17.13
N ARG A 52 0.89 -1.20 16.49
CA ARG A 52 0.94 -2.55 17.06
C ARG A 52 1.76 -2.60 18.33
N ILE A 53 1.29 -3.34 19.33
CA ILE A 53 2.01 -3.50 20.62
C ILE A 53 3.41 -4.09 20.42
N SER A 54 3.56 -5.03 19.48
CA SER A 54 4.85 -5.64 19.16
C SER A 54 5.87 -4.68 18.57
N GLY A 55 5.42 -3.53 18.04
CA GLY A 55 6.30 -2.48 17.51
C GLY A 55 7.30 -1.96 18.52
N TYR A 56 6.96 -1.90 19.81
CA TYR A 56 7.87 -1.45 20.86
C TYR A 56 9.03 -2.43 21.07
N MET A 57 8.73 -3.73 21.12
CA MET A 57 9.74 -4.78 21.27
C MET A 57 10.70 -4.81 20.07
N LEU A 58 10.14 -4.77 18.83
CA LEU A 58 10.91 -4.84 17.61
C LEU A 58 11.75 -3.58 17.39
N GLU A 59 11.24 -2.40 17.77
CA GLU A 59 11.97 -1.13 17.75
C GLU A 59 13.22 -1.19 18.65
N SER A 60 13.08 -1.70 19.88
CA SER A 60 14.20 -1.86 20.80
C SER A 60 15.24 -2.87 20.30
N ALA A 61 14.80 -3.96 19.66
CA ALA A 61 15.69 -4.94 19.07
C ALA A 61 16.50 -4.36 17.89
N LEU A 62 15.85 -3.62 16.98
CA LEU A 62 16.51 -2.90 15.89
C LEU A 62 17.52 -1.88 16.41
N GLU A 63 17.13 -1.11 17.43
CA GLU A 63 18.02 -0.12 18.07
C GLU A 63 19.30 -0.76 18.55
N ALA A 64 19.20 -1.85 19.32
CA ALA A 64 20.37 -2.55 19.85
C ALA A 64 21.30 -3.07 18.75
N GLY A 65 20.73 -3.65 17.68
CA GLY A 65 21.48 -4.13 16.54
C GLY A 65 22.20 -3.01 15.77
N LEU A 66 21.49 -1.94 15.45
CA LEU A 66 22.05 -0.76 14.77
C LEU A 66 23.16 -0.10 15.60
N ALA A 67 22.94 0.08 16.90
CA ALA A 67 23.92 0.65 17.81
C ALA A 67 25.20 -0.18 17.87
N ALA A 68 25.08 -1.52 17.94
CA ALA A 68 26.22 -2.44 17.89
C ALA A 68 27.00 -2.36 16.58
N ALA A 69 26.36 -1.99 15.47
CA ALA A 69 26.99 -1.75 14.18
C ALA A 69 27.56 -0.32 14.01
N GLY A 70 27.36 0.57 14.98
CA GLY A 70 27.85 1.95 14.97
C GLY A 70 26.91 2.97 14.32
N LEU A 71 25.63 2.62 14.08
CA LEU A 71 24.64 3.53 13.52
C LEU A 71 23.68 4.04 14.60
N SER A 72 23.32 5.32 14.47
CA SER A 72 22.36 5.97 15.37
C SER A 72 20.94 5.81 14.84
N ALA A 73 20.00 5.38 15.71
CA ALA A 73 18.59 5.30 15.40
C ALA A 73 17.88 6.62 15.79
N SER A 74 17.04 7.12 14.91
CA SER A 74 16.19 8.29 15.15
C SER A 74 14.73 7.90 15.03
N PHE A 75 14.01 7.90 16.14
CA PHE A 75 12.64 7.39 16.26
C PHE A 75 11.60 8.47 16.00
N THR A 76 10.62 8.16 15.17
CA THR A 76 9.48 9.06 14.90
C THR A 76 8.28 8.77 15.81
N GLY A 77 8.24 7.60 16.44
CA GLY A 77 7.03 7.05 17.03
C GLY A 77 6.08 6.49 15.96
N PRO A 78 4.78 6.30 16.29
CA PRO A 78 3.80 5.86 15.32
C PRO A 78 3.64 6.89 14.19
N MET A 79 4.01 6.49 12.97
CA MET A 79 3.98 7.33 11.77
C MET A 79 3.66 6.47 10.53
N PRO A 80 2.90 7.01 9.56
CA PRO A 80 2.65 6.31 8.31
C PRO A 80 3.93 5.90 7.57
N THR A 81 3.87 4.77 6.88
CA THR A 81 4.98 4.27 6.03
C THR A 81 5.51 5.35 5.08
N PRO A 82 4.66 6.10 4.32
CA PRO A 82 5.15 7.18 3.46
C PRO A 82 5.79 8.34 4.23
N ALA A 83 5.40 8.57 5.48
CA ALA A 83 6.04 9.59 6.31
C ALA A 83 7.51 9.23 6.61
N VAL A 84 7.79 7.96 6.89
CA VAL A 84 9.17 7.51 7.13
C VAL A 84 10.01 7.65 5.86
N ALA A 85 9.48 7.29 4.69
CA ALA A 85 10.14 7.49 3.40
C ALA A 85 10.47 8.98 3.16
N TYR A 86 9.49 9.87 3.41
CA TYR A 86 9.68 11.32 3.31
C TYR A 86 10.75 11.85 4.30
N LEU A 87 10.66 11.46 5.57
CA LEU A 87 11.60 11.91 6.61
C LEU A 87 13.03 11.40 6.36
N THR A 88 13.18 10.18 5.83
CA THR A 88 14.50 9.65 5.46
C THR A 88 15.22 10.59 4.49
N ARG A 89 14.53 11.04 3.44
CA ARG A 89 15.07 12.03 2.49
C ARG A 89 15.33 13.38 3.15
N THR A 90 14.36 13.88 3.89
CA THR A 90 14.40 15.24 4.48
C THR A 90 15.52 15.37 5.49
N PHE A 91 15.77 14.34 6.29
CA PHE A 91 16.86 14.30 7.26
C PHE A 91 18.19 13.81 6.68
N ARG A 92 18.22 13.46 5.37
CA ARG A 92 19.40 12.88 4.71
C ARG A 92 19.95 11.68 5.50
N ALA A 93 19.04 10.84 5.98
CA ALA A 93 19.40 9.61 6.68
C ALA A 93 19.88 8.56 5.68
N GLU A 94 20.73 7.65 6.13
CA GLU A 94 21.26 6.55 5.30
C GLU A 94 20.15 5.61 4.81
N ALA A 95 19.19 5.36 5.69
CA ALA A 95 18.00 4.59 5.38
C ALA A 95 16.83 4.93 6.32
N GLY A 96 15.63 4.53 5.92
CA GLY A 96 14.43 4.49 6.74
C GLY A 96 14.01 3.04 7.03
N ILE A 97 13.53 2.79 8.23
CA ILE A 97 12.97 1.49 8.62
C ILE A 97 11.55 1.71 9.14
N VAL A 98 10.61 0.91 8.66
CA VAL A 98 9.23 0.90 9.14
C VAL A 98 8.92 -0.45 9.74
N ILE A 99 8.40 -0.43 10.96
CA ILE A 99 7.91 -1.61 11.67
C ILE A 99 6.40 -1.66 11.49
N SER A 100 5.93 -2.45 10.53
CA SER A 100 4.52 -2.60 10.21
C SER A 100 4.26 -3.83 9.32
N ALA A 101 3.09 -4.42 9.49
CA ALA A 101 2.52 -5.41 8.57
C ALA A 101 1.31 -4.84 7.80
N SER A 102 1.24 -3.50 7.60
CA SER A 102 0.20 -2.81 6.83
C SER A 102 -1.21 -3.20 7.30
N HIS A 103 -1.98 -3.86 6.44
CA HIS A 103 -3.38 -4.22 6.67
C HIS A 103 -3.60 -5.55 7.44
N ASN A 104 -2.52 -6.25 7.83
CA ASN A 104 -2.64 -7.50 8.59
C ASN A 104 -3.18 -7.25 10.02
N PRO A 105 -3.72 -8.28 10.71
CA PRO A 105 -4.07 -8.20 12.11
C PRO A 105 -2.88 -7.87 13.02
N TYR A 106 -3.17 -7.47 14.27
CA TYR A 106 -2.14 -7.00 15.22
C TYR A 106 -1.07 -8.03 15.61
N TYR A 107 -1.39 -9.30 15.52
CA TYR A 107 -0.45 -10.39 15.87
C TYR A 107 0.59 -10.68 14.78
N ASP A 108 0.45 -10.09 13.61
CA ASP A 108 1.49 -10.04 12.58
C ASP A 108 2.28 -8.74 12.71
N ASN A 109 3.55 -8.75 12.27
CA ASN A 109 4.34 -7.54 12.08
C ASN A 109 5.32 -7.73 10.93
N GLY A 110 6.03 -6.65 10.58
CA GLY A 110 7.00 -6.67 9.51
C GLY A 110 8.02 -5.55 9.63
N ILE A 111 9.06 -5.65 8.82
CA ILE A 111 10.12 -4.65 8.76
C ILE A 111 10.38 -4.33 7.30
N LYS A 112 10.13 -3.07 6.94
CA LYS A 112 10.34 -2.52 5.61
C LYS A 112 11.52 -1.56 5.63
N PHE A 113 12.29 -1.54 4.56
CA PHE A 113 13.43 -0.65 4.42
C PHE A 113 13.25 0.32 3.27
N PHE A 114 13.69 1.55 3.50
CA PHE A 114 13.77 2.60 2.50
C PHE A 114 15.21 3.10 2.34
N SER A 115 15.62 3.33 1.11
CA SER A 115 16.92 3.93 0.78
C SER A 115 16.97 5.41 1.16
N ILE A 116 18.12 6.02 1.04
CA ILE A 116 18.34 7.48 1.21
C ILE A 116 17.38 8.32 0.36
N ASP A 117 16.94 7.79 -0.78
CA ASP A 117 16.01 8.46 -1.69
C ASP A 117 14.53 8.26 -1.30
N GLY A 118 14.26 7.55 -0.20
CA GLY A 118 12.90 7.23 0.25
C GLY A 118 12.17 6.25 -0.68
N THR A 119 12.91 5.43 -1.40
CA THR A 119 12.41 4.31 -2.21
C THR A 119 12.77 2.99 -1.53
N LYS A 120 12.12 1.88 -1.91
CA LYS A 120 12.53 0.55 -1.41
C LYS A 120 14.00 0.28 -1.71
N LEU A 121 14.65 -0.51 -0.85
CA LEU A 121 16.04 -0.91 -1.11
C LEU A 121 16.14 -1.70 -2.42
N PRO A 122 17.27 -1.55 -3.16
CA PRO A 122 17.61 -2.46 -4.25
C PRO A 122 17.78 -3.90 -3.77
N ASP A 123 17.47 -4.87 -4.62
CA ASP A 123 17.58 -6.32 -4.31
C ASP A 123 18.96 -6.70 -3.83
N GLU A 124 20.00 -6.14 -4.44
CA GLU A 124 21.40 -6.41 -4.10
C GLU A 124 21.74 -5.96 -2.67
N VAL A 125 21.09 -4.92 -2.17
CA VAL A 125 21.26 -4.45 -0.78
C VAL A 125 20.53 -5.36 0.19
N GLU A 126 19.31 -5.81 -0.14
CA GLU A 126 18.57 -6.79 0.65
C GLU A 126 19.32 -8.13 0.74
N GLU A 127 19.87 -8.62 -0.38
CA GLU A 127 20.72 -9.83 -0.42
C GLU A 127 22.00 -9.67 0.40
N ALA A 128 22.64 -8.49 0.34
CA ALA A 128 23.82 -8.20 1.16
C ALA A 128 23.50 -8.18 2.66
N ILE A 129 22.33 -7.70 3.07
CA ILE A 129 21.88 -7.74 4.46
C ILE A 129 21.66 -9.19 4.91
N GLU A 130 20.98 -10.02 4.11
CA GLU A 130 20.79 -11.44 4.43
C GLU A 130 22.14 -12.19 4.55
N ALA A 131 23.06 -11.92 3.63
CA ALA A 131 24.41 -12.51 3.70
C ALA A 131 25.20 -12.07 4.94
N GLU A 132 25.04 -10.82 5.39
CA GLU A 132 25.66 -10.32 6.62
C GLU A 132 25.03 -10.99 7.86
N MET A 133 23.72 -11.29 7.84
CA MET A 133 23.06 -12.01 8.93
C MET A 133 23.61 -13.41 9.18
N GLU A 134 24.24 -14.06 8.21
CA GLU A 134 24.86 -15.38 8.42
C GLU A 134 26.17 -15.30 9.24
N LYS A 135 26.75 -14.10 9.41
CA LYS A 135 27.98 -13.89 10.17
C LYS A 135 27.73 -13.76 11.68
N PRO A 136 28.75 -14.02 12.53
CA PRO A 136 28.67 -13.74 13.96
C PRO A 136 28.45 -12.26 14.23
N LEU A 137 27.53 -11.93 15.14
CA LEU A 137 27.32 -10.56 15.58
C LEU A 137 28.54 -10.06 16.37
N THR A 138 29.03 -8.88 16.00
CA THR A 138 30.15 -8.20 16.67
C THR A 138 29.77 -6.74 16.95
N CYS A 139 30.26 -6.18 18.06
CA CYS A 139 30.11 -4.76 18.33
C CYS A 139 31.31 -3.98 17.81
N VAL A 140 31.07 -2.73 17.42
CA VAL A 140 32.13 -1.75 17.23
C VAL A 140 32.75 -1.36 18.57
N GLU A 141 33.88 -0.64 18.56
CA GLU A 141 34.47 -0.09 19.77
C GLU A 141 33.48 0.82 20.52
N SER A 142 33.57 0.86 21.86
CA SER A 142 32.61 1.61 22.71
C SER A 142 32.45 3.09 22.33
N ALA A 143 33.50 3.70 21.80
CA ALA A 143 33.47 5.10 21.33
C ALA A 143 32.71 5.31 20.01
N GLU A 144 32.46 4.20 19.26
CA GLU A 144 31.80 4.23 17.96
C GLU A 144 30.35 3.74 18.00
N LEU A 145 29.86 3.32 19.19
CA LEU A 145 28.48 2.87 19.35
C LEU A 145 27.48 3.93 18.89
N GLY A 146 26.42 3.48 18.20
CA GLY A 146 25.32 4.35 17.81
C GLY A 146 24.48 4.84 18.99
N LYS A 147 23.76 5.94 18.81
CA LYS A 147 22.88 6.53 19.82
C LYS A 147 21.43 6.52 19.37
N ALA A 148 20.51 6.38 20.31
CA ALA A 148 19.09 6.57 20.11
C ALA A 148 18.70 8.05 20.29
N ASN A 149 17.90 8.56 19.37
CA ASN A 149 17.34 9.91 19.41
C ASN A 149 15.85 9.87 19.06
N ARG A 150 15.08 10.82 19.53
CA ARG A 150 13.67 10.98 19.13
C ARG A 150 13.51 12.24 18.28
N ILE A 151 12.77 12.11 17.16
CA ILE A 151 12.39 13.24 16.31
C ILE A 151 11.04 13.73 16.79
N VAL A 152 11.03 14.78 17.59
CA VAL A 152 9.83 15.30 18.26
C VAL A 152 8.87 16.03 17.32
N ASP A 153 9.35 16.54 16.21
CA ASP A 153 8.59 17.30 15.20
C ASP A 153 8.25 16.50 13.94
N ALA A 154 8.44 15.16 13.97
CA ALA A 154 8.20 14.29 12.83
C ALA A 154 6.77 14.42 12.26
N ALA A 155 5.77 14.41 13.14
CA ALA A 155 4.37 14.54 12.76
C ALA A 155 4.08 15.88 12.07
N GLY A 156 4.51 16.99 12.65
CA GLY A 156 4.31 18.32 12.08
C GLY A 156 4.96 18.47 10.72
N ARG A 157 6.18 17.94 10.52
CA ARG A 157 6.86 17.97 9.21
C ARG A 157 6.09 17.22 8.15
N TYR A 158 5.56 16.05 8.47
CA TYR A 158 4.79 15.25 7.50
C TYR A 158 3.41 15.85 7.24
N ILE A 159 2.72 16.40 8.25
CA ILE A 159 1.47 17.14 8.09
C ILE A 159 1.67 18.30 7.11
N GLU A 160 2.71 19.14 7.31
CA GLU A 160 3.00 20.25 6.40
C GLU A 160 3.34 19.76 4.98
N PHE A 161 4.08 18.67 4.87
CA PHE A 161 4.37 18.08 3.57
C PHE A 161 3.08 17.62 2.85
N CYS A 162 2.19 16.90 3.52
CA CYS A 162 0.90 16.50 2.94
C CYS A 162 0.09 17.71 2.50
N LYS A 163 -0.06 18.72 3.36
CA LYS A 163 -0.78 19.97 3.05
C LYS A 163 -0.17 20.70 1.85
N GLY A 164 1.16 20.70 1.72
CA GLY A 164 1.86 21.26 0.58
C GLY A 164 1.58 20.59 -0.76
N THR A 165 0.94 19.40 -0.77
CA THR A 165 0.50 18.74 -2.00
C THR A 165 -0.90 19.17 -2.46
N PHE A 166 -1.66 19.81 -1.58
CA PHE A 166 -2.97 20.41 -1.86
C PHE A 166 -2.78 21.84 -2.38
N PRO A 167 -3.49 22.25 -3.45
CA PRO A 167 -3.31 23.60 -4.03
C PRO A 167 -3.66 24.71 -3.02
N SER A 168 -2.75 25.67 -2.88
CA SER A 168 -2.86 26.73 -1.88
C SER A 168 -4.05 27.69 -2.10
N GLU A 169 -4.56 27.76 -3.33
CA GLU A 169 -5.74 28.56 -3.69
C GLU A 169 -7.06 27.87 -3.35
N LEU A 170 -7.04 26.60 -2.96
CA LEU A 170 -8.22 25.82 -2.58
C LEU A 170 -8.34 25.67 -1.07
N SER A 171 -9.53 25.36 -0.61
CA SER A 171 -9.84 25.05 0.79
C SER A 171 -10.83 23.89 0.86
N LEU A 172 -10.74 23.07 1.90
CA LEU A 172 -11.74 22.06 2.22
C LEU A 172 -12.89 22.61 3.07
N SER A 173 -12.93 23.94 3.27
CA SER A 173 -14.03 24.59 4.01
C SER A 173 -15.39 24.29 3.38
N GLY A 174 -16.35 23.90 4.22
CA GLY A 174 -17.68 23.46 3.78
C GLY A 174 -17.82 21.96 3.58
N LEU A 175 -16.72 21.20 3.45
CA LEU A 175 -16.77 19.75 3.39
C LEU A 175 -16.83 19.12 4.78
N LYS A 176 -17.75 18.18 4.98
CA LYS A 176 -17.81 17.29 6.12
C LYS A 176 -17.22 15.93 5.72
N ILE A 177 -16.15 15.56 6.36
CA ILE A 177 -15.35 14.36 6.02
C ILE A 177 -15.34 13.40 7.21
N VAL A 178 -15.72 12.15 7.00
CA VAL A 178 -15.46 11.07 7.96
C VAL A 178 -14.12 10.42 7.62
N VAL A 179 -13.27 10.25 8.63
CA VAL A 179 -11.93 9.66 8.46
C VAL A 179 -11.82 8.44 9.36
N ASP A 180 -11.55 7.29 8.77
CA ASP A 180 -11.25 6.06 9.46
C ASP A 180 -9.74 5.77 9.36
N CYS A 181 -9.06 5.85 10.48
CA CYS A 181 -7.61 5.68 10.58
C CYS A 181 -7.21 4.23 10.94
N ALA A 182 -8.13 3.27 10.89
CA ALA A 182 -7.86 1.85 11.18
C ALA A 182 -7.21 1.57 12.56
N ASN A 183 -7.32 2.48 13.53
CA ASN A 183 -6.50 2.50 14.75
C ASN A 183 -4.99 2.35 14.44
N GLY A 184 -4.57 2.78 13.24
CA GLY A 184 -3.23 2.67 12.68
C GLY A 184 -2.46 3.98 12.74
N ALA A 185 -1.36 4.03 12.01
CA ALA A 185 -0.37 5.10 12.06
C ALA A 185 -0.87 6.49 11.61
N THR A 186 -1.99 6.55 10.89
CA THR A 186 -2.61 7.81 10.44
C THR A 186 -3.46 8.49 11.50
N TYR A 187 -3.71 7.88 12.68
CA TYR A 187 -4.69 8.29 13.69
C TYR A 187 -4.58 9.76 14.14
N HIS A 188 -3.37 10.31 14.19
CA HIS A 188 -3.11 11.71 14.57
C HIS A 188 -2.67 12.59 13.39
N ILE A 189 -2.39 11.99 12.23
CA ILE A 189 -1.91 12.68 11.02
C ILE A 189 -3.08 13.10 10.13
N ALA A 190 -3.85 12.14 9.62
CA ALA A 190 -4.88 12.40 8.62
C ALA A 190 -5.97 13.36 9.11
N PRO A 191 -6.51 13.21 10.36
CA PRO A 191 -7.46 14.18 10.88
C PRO A 191 -6.89 15.59 10.99
N SER A 192 -5.59 15.73 11.34
CA SER A 192 -4.92 17.03 11.47
C SER A 192 -4.75 17.70 10.11
N VAL A 193 -4.24 16.97 9.10
CA VAL A 193 -4.09 17.48 7.73
C VAL A 193 -5.42 18.04 7.20
N LEU A 194 -6.51 17.30 7.35
CA LEU A 194 -7.81 17.69 6.80
C LEU A 194 -8.43 18.88 7.56
N ARG A 195 -8.29 18.93 8.91
CA ARG A 195 -8.77 20.07 9.71
C ARG A 195 -8.01 21.35 9.39
N GLU A 196 -6.68 21.26 9.24
CA GLU A 196 -5.85 22.41 8.91
C GLU A 196 -6.09 22.94 7.51
N LEU A 197 -6.61 22.10 6.59
CA LEU A 197 -7.09 22.53 5.27
C LEU A 197 -8.54 23.05 5.28
N GLY A 198 -9.19 23.09 6.45
CA GLY A 198 -10.50 23.71 6.64
C GLY A 198 -11.69 22.75 6.70
N ALA A 199 -11.50 21.43 6.59
CA ALA A 199 -12.60 20.46 6.63
C ALA A 199 -13.21 20.32 8.04
N ARG A 200 -14.52 20.03 8.09
CA ARG A 200 -15.18 19.49 9.28
C ARG A 200 -14.94 17.99 9.35
N VAL A 201 -14.03 17.55 10.23
CA VAL A 201 -13.58 16.17 10.32
C VAL A 201 -14.26 15.43 11.47
N ILE A 202 -14.82 14.27 11.16
CA ILE A 202 -15.30 13.26 12.10
C ILE A 202 -14.35 12.09 12.00
N ALA A 203 -13.54 11.85 13.04
CA ALA A 203 -12.56 10.78 13.08
C ALA A 203 -13.12 9.53 13.78
N ILE A 204 -12.87 8.37 13.18
CA ILE A 204 -13.12 7.03 13.74
C ILE A 204 -11.87 6.19 13.57
N GLY A 205 -11.74 5.08 14.30
CA GLY A 205 -10.53 4.27 14.25
C GLY A 205 -9.28 5.04 14.68
N CYS A 206 -9.38 5.92 15.69
CA CYS A 206 -8.32 6.82 16.15
C CYS A 206 -7.91 6.60 17.62
N GLU A 207 -8.29 5.48 18.21
CA GLU A 207 -7.98 5.13 19.61
C GLU A 207 -7.18 3.81 19.67
N PRO A 208 -5.92 3.82 19.19
CA PRO A 208 -5.12 2.60 19.14
C PRO A 208 -4.76 2.11 20.55
N ASP A 209 -5.00 0.84 20.83
CA ASP A 209 -4.63 0.15 22.07
C ASP A 209 -3.46 -0.84 21.89
N GLY A 210 -2.94 -0.96 20.67
CA GLY A 210 -1.86 -1.86 20.29
C GLY A 210 -2.33 -3.21 19.73
N MET A 211 -3.62 -3.55 19.86
CA MET A 211 -4.20 -4.83 19.43
C MET A 211 -5.38 -4.66 18.46
N ASN A 212 -5.93 -3.46 18.36
CA ASN A 212 -7.13 -3.16 17.57
C ASN A 212 -6.86 -2.58 16.16
N ILE A 213 -5.62 -2.59 15.71
CA ILE A 213 -5.25 -2.12 14.36
C ILE A 213 -5.94 -2.96 13.28
N ASN A 214 -6.60 -2.30 12.31
CA ASN A 214 -7.37 -2.93 11.21
C ASN A 214 -8.54 -3.83 11.67
N GLU A 215 -8.91 -3.82 12.95
CA GLU A 215 -9.98 -4.66 13.45
C GLU A 215 -11.35 -4.08 13.10
N GLN A 216 -12.02 -4.68 12.10
CA GLN A 216 -13.33 -4.25 11.59
C GLN A 216 -13.39 -2.76 11.22
N CYS A 217 -12.30 -2.21 10.72
CA CYS A 217 -12.18 -0.79 10.34
C CYS A 217 -11.12 -0.59 9.25
N GLY A 218 -11.02 0.64 8.77
CA GLY A 218 -10.03 1.07 7.80
C GLY A 218 -10.27 0.56 6.38
N ALA A 219 -9.22 0.56 5.56
CA ALA A 219 -9.29 0.27 4.13
C ALA A 219 -9.69 -1.18 3.80
N THR A 220 -9.58 -2.11 4.75
CA THR A 220 -9.95 -3.52 4.57
C THR A 220 -11.42 -3.80 4.88
N ASP A 221 -12.03 -2.99 5.75
CA ASP A 221 -13.45 -3.08 6.11
C ASP A 221 -14.04 -1.67 6.30
N VAL A 222 -14.72 -1.19 5.27
CA VAL A 222 -15.32 0.15 5.25
C VAL A 222 -16.74 0.20 5.82
N THR A 223 -17.24 -0.89 6.40
CA THR A 223 -18.64 -0.98 6.87
C THR A 223 -18.98 0.10 7.90
N GLN A 224 -18.11 0.33 8.88
CA GLN A 224 -18.30 1.38 9.88
C GLN A 224 -18.20 2.77 9.25
N LEU A 225 -17.28 2.97 8.31
CA LEU A 225 -17.15 4.24 7.58
C LEU A 225 -18.41 4.56 6.77
N GLN A 226 -18.96 3.57 6.03
CA GLN A 226 -20.20 3.73 5.25
C GLN A 226 -21.38 4.13 6.15
N ALA A 227 -21.58 3.42 7.25
CA ALA A 227 -22.61 3.73 8.23
C ALA A 227 -22.44 5.15 8.81
N ARG A 228 -21.19 5.54 9.10
CA ARG A 228 -20.90 6.86 9.68
C ARG A 228 -21.08 7.99 8.67
N VAL A 229 -20.68 7.81 7.41
CA VAL A 229 -20.92 8.77 6.33
C VAL A 229 -22.41 9.05 6.16
N LEU A 230 -23.23 8.00 6.10
CA LEU A 230 -24.69 8.13 5.95
C LEU A 230 -25.35 8.80 7.17
N SER A 231 -25.02 8.35 8.39
CA SER A 231 -25.62 8.89 9.62
C SER A 231 -25.27 10.36 9.87
N GLU A 232 -24.06 10.76 9.54
CA GLU A 232 -23.57 12.13 9.68
C GLU A 232 -23.96 13.01 8.49
N LYS A 233 -24.49 12.44 7.42
CA LYS A 233 -24.70 13.13 6.13
C LYS A 233 -23.40 13.83 5.70
N ALA A 234 -22.32 13.08 5.71
CA ALA A 234 -21.00 13.58 5.30
C ALA A 234 -20.88 13.59 3.78
N ASP A 235 -20.05 14.48 3.26
CA ASP A 235 -19.80 14.60 1.83
C ASP A 235 -18.95 13.46 1.29
N VAL A 236 -18.06 12.94 2.14
CA VAL A 236 -17.11 11.88 1.77
C VAL A 236 -16.53 11.18 3.00
N GLY A 237 -16.19 9.90 2.86
CA GLY A 237 -15.42 9.13 3.81
C GLY A 237 -14.06 8.74 3.26
N LEU A 238 -13.02 8.73 4.11
CA LEU A 238 -11.68 8.25 3.81
C LEU A 238 -11.33 7.14 4.80
N ALA A 239 -10.91 5.97 4.30
CA ALA A 239 -10.42 4.85 5.10
C ALA A 239 -8.97 4.54 4.73
N PHE A 240 -8.10 4.58 5.73
CA PHE A 240 -6.69 4.19 5.60
C PHE A 240 -6.47 2.76 6.10
N ASP A 241 -5.38 2.14 5.73
CA ASP A 241 -4.93 0.91 6.39
C ASP A 241 -3.95 1.21 7.54
N GLY A 242 -3.50 0.18 8.22
CA GLY A 242 -2.75 0.31 9.47
C GLY A 242 -1.48 1.15 9.38
N ASP A 243 -0.80 1.21 8.23
CA ASP A 243 0.40 2.02 8.02
C ASP A 243 0.20 3.17 7.02
N GLY A 244 -1.03 3.39 6.57
CA GLY A 244 -1.43 4.59 5.85
C GLY A 244 -0.93 4.69 4.42
N ASP A 245 -0.45 3.60 3.83
CA ASP A 245 -0.01 3.58 2.44
C ASP A 245 -1.15 3.30 1.46
N ARG A 246 -2.35 2.93 1.96
CA ARG A 246 -3.57 2.67 1.20
C ARG A 246 -4.71 3.61 1.57
N LEU A 247 -5.58 3.85 0.60
CA LEU A 247 -6.81 4.61 0.73
C LEU A 247 -7.97 3.92 0.02
N ILE A 248 -9.06 3.75 0.73
CA ILE A 248 -10.39 3.48 0.17
C ILE A 248 -11.29 4.64 0.53
N MET A 249 -12.17 5.05 -0.35
CA MET A 249 -13.10 6.14 -0.08
C MET A 249 -14.54 5.66 -0.08
N VAL A 250 -15.41 6.49 0.48
CA VAL A 250 -16.86 6.27 0.51
C VAL A 250 -17.55 7.56 0.09
N ASP A 251 -18.45 7.48 -0.90
CA ASP A 251 -19.23 8.64 -1.34
C ASP A 251 -20.37 8.98 -0.37
N HIS A 252 -21.03 10.11 -0.56
CA HIS A 252 -22.14 10.57 0.29
C HIS A 252 -23.38 9.66 0.27
N LEU A 253 -23.47 8.73 -0.69
CA LEU A 253 -24.53 7.71 -0.78
C LEU A 253 -24.13 6.40 -0.09
N GLY A 254 -22.93 6.32 0.49
CA GLY A 254 -22.41 5.12 1.14
C GLY A 254 -21.74 4.12 0.20
N ASN A 255 -21.51 4.46 -1.07
CA ASN A 255 -20.84 3.57 -2.01
C ASN A 255 -19.32 3.58 -1.78
N LYS A 256 -18.72 2.39 -1.78
CA LYS A 256 -17.28 2.22 -1.75
C LYS A 256 -16.65 2.69 -3.06
N VAL A 257 -15.57 3.43 -2.97
CA VAL A 257 -14.72 3.88 -4.08
C VAL A 257 -13.32 3.32 -3.86
N ASP A 258 -12.91 2.42 -4.73
CA ASP A 258 -11.65 1.68 -4.61
C ASP A 258 -10.46 2.37 -5.30
N GLY A 259 -9.28 1.74 -5.24
CA GLY A 259 -8.06 2.28 -5.82
C GLY A 259 -8.13 2.50 -7.33
N ASP A 260 -8.90 1.70 -8.06
CA ASP A 260 -9.07 1.88 -9.51
C ASP A 260 -9.88 3.13 -9.83
N GLN A 261 -10.95 3.38 -9.07
CA GLN A 261 -11.77 4.59 -9.23
C GLN A 261 -11.00 5.85 -8.76
N ILE A 262 -10.20 5.73 -7.69
CA ILE A 262 -9.31 6.79 -7.23
C ILE A 262 -8.28 7.13 -8.32
N LEU A 263 -7.66 6.12 -8.93
CA LEU A 263 -6.71 6.29 -10.04
C LEU A 263 -7.37 6.99 -11.23
N TYR A 264 -8.58 6.59 -11.60
CA TYR A 264 -9.34 7.21 -12.67
C TYR A 264 -9.59 8.70 -12.42
N ILE A 265 -10.05 9.06 -11.19
CA ILE A 265 -10.33 10.44 -10.82
C ILE A 265 -9.06 11.29 -10.91
N ILE A 266 -7.95 10.81 -10.34
CA ILE A 266 -6.67 11.52 -10.33
C ILE A 266 -6.12 11.67 -11.76
N ALA A 267 -6.19 10.62 -12.59
CA ALA A 267 -5.73 10.66 -13.99
C ALA A 267 -6.54 11.68 -14.81
N ARG A 268 -7.87 11.67 -14.65
CA ARG A 268 -8.76 12.61 -15.33
C ARG A 268 -8.49 14.06 -14.92
N GLU A 269 -8.31 14.31 -13.63
CA GLU A 269 -8.01 15.66 -13.14
C GLU A 269 -6.62 16.13 -13.63
N ALA A 270 -5.60 15.28 -13.53
CA ALA A 270 -4.27 15.59 -14.04
C ALA A 270 -4.26 15.88 -15.55
N LEU A 271 -5.06 15.13 -16.34
CA LEU A 271 -5.24 15.38 -17.77
C LEU A 271 -5.88 16.75 -18.03
N ARG A 272 -6.96 17.09 -17.31
CA ARG A 272 -7.66 18.40 -17.43
C ARG A 272 -6.75 19.57 -17.10
N GLN A 273 -5.82 19.38 -16.17
CA GLN A 273 -4.85 20.41 -15.76
C GLN A 273 -3.60 20.45 -16.65
N GLY A 274 -3.49 19.56 -17.65
CA GLY A 274 -2.28 19.44 -18.48
C GLY A 274 -1.06 18.95 -17.70
N GLN A 275 -1.27 18.30 -16.57
CA GLN A 275 -0.22 17.83 -15.65
C GLN A 275 0.05 16.32 -15.75
N LEU A 276 -0.78 15.58 -16.51
CA LEU A 276 -0.57 14.15 -16.68
C LEU A 276 0.72 13.88 -17.48
N ARG A 277 1.66 13.17 -16.86
CA ARG A 277 2.93 12.80 -17.48
C ARG A 277 2.89 11.36 -17.92
N GLY A 278 2.58 11.14 -19.20
CA GLY A 278 2.47 9.81 -19.80
C GLY A 278 1.10 9.19 -19.61
N GLY A 279 1.04 8.02 -18.99
CA GLY A 279 -0.18 7.26 -18.73
C GLY A 279 -0.34 6.86 -17.28
N ALA A 280 -1.21 5.88 -17.05
CA ALA A 280 -1.47 5.30 -15.74
C ALA A 280 -1.10 3.80 -15.72
N VAL A 281 -0.54 3.33 -14.60
CA VAL A 281 -0.23 1.92 -14.38
C VAL A 281 -1.20 1.34 -13.34
N GLY A 282 -1.90 0.27 -13.73
CA GLY A 282 -2.64 -0.57 -12.80
C GLY A 282 -1.98 -1.93 -12.64
N THR A 283 -2.70 -2.88 -12.09
CA THR A 283 -2.26 -4.28 -11.98
C THR A 283 -3.09 -5.21 -12.86
N LEU A 284 -2.69 -6.47 -12.92
CA LEU A 284 -3.51 -7.52 -13.53
C LEU A 284 -4.90 -7.64 -12.88
N MET A 285 -5.06 -7.17 -11.64
CA MET A 285 -6.34 -7.19 -10.91
C MET A 285 -7.16 -5.91 -11.09
N SER A 286 -6.61 -4.85 -11.69
CA SER A 286 -7.36 -3.61 -11.95
C SER A 286 -8.56 -3.88 -12.83
N ASN A 287 -9.68 -3.25 -12.51
CA ASN A 287 -10.96 -3.44 -13.18
C ASN A 287 -10.89 -3.05 -14.67
N MET A 288 -11.55 -3.81 -15.53
CA MET A 288 -11.61 -3.52 -16.96
C MET A 288 -12.27 -2.16 -17.24
N GLY A 289 -13.19 -1.75 -16.40
CA GLY A 289 -13.82 -0.43 -16.46
C GLY A 289 -12.82 0.72 -16.36
N LEU A 290 -11.75 0.58 -15.57
CA LEU A 290 -10.66 1.55 -15.50
C LEU A 290 -9.97 1.69 -16.86
N GLU A 291 -9.57 0.58 -17.47
CA GLU A 291 -8.89 0.57 -18.76
C GLU A 291 -9.76 1.23 -19.85
N LEU A 292 -11.03 0.86 -19.91
CA LEU A 292 -11.98 1.42 -20.87
C LEU A 292 -12.21 2.93 -20.65
N ALA A 293 -12.37 3.36 -19.40
CA ALA A 293 -12.56 4.77 -19.07
C ALA A 293 -11.32 5.61 -19.39
N LEU A 294 -10.12 5.11 -19.07
CA LEU A 294 -8.87 5.80 -19.44
C LEU A 294 -8.67 5.86 -20.94
N LYS A 295 -9.02 4.79 -21.67
CA LYS A 295 -8.97 4.76 -23.15
C LYS A 295 -9.91 5.81 -23.76
N GLN A 296 -11.12 6.00 -23.20
CA GLN A 296 -12.05 7.05 -23.65
C GLN A 296 -11.49 8.46 -23.45
N LEU A 297 -10.70 8.65 -22.40
CA LEU A 297 -9.99 9.92 -22.13
C LEU A 297 -8.73 10.09 -22.98
N GLY A 298 -8.32 9.10 -23.78
CA GLY A 298 -7.05 9.11 -24.50
C GLY A 298 -5.82 8.93 -23.61
N VAL A 299 -6.00 8.43 -22.38
CA VAL A 299 -4.92 8.18 -21.41
C VAL A 299 -4.38 6.77 -21.61
N PRO A 300 -3.08 6.60 -21.94
CA PRO A 300 -2.47 5.29 -22.03
C PRO A 300 -2.53 4.55 -20.69
N PHE A 301 -2.85 3.25 -20.74
CA PHE A 301 -2.91 2.39 -19.57
C PHE A 301 -2.02 1.16 -19.74
N ALA A 302 -1.37 0.73 -18.65
CA ALA A 302 -0.57 -0.49 -18.64
C ALA A 302 -0.82 -1.28 -17.36
N ARG A 303 -0.74 -2.62 -17.44
CA ARG A 303 -0.94 -3.54 -16.33
C ARG A 303 0.39 -4.12 -15.89
N ALA A 304 0.75 -3.92 -14.61
CA ALA A 304 1.85 -4.59 -13.93
C ALA A 304 1.38 -5.93 -13.30
N LYS A 305 2.32 -6.75 -12.88
CA LYS A 305 2.01 -7.83 -11.92
C LYS A 305 1.44 -7.23 -10.63
N VAL A 306 0.69 -8.03 -9.86
CA VAL A 306 0.17 -7.62 -8.57
C VAL A 306 1.31 -7.39 -7.58
N GLY A 307 1.30 -6.25 -6.92
CA GLY A 307 2.31 -5.79 -5.97
C GLY A 307 2.84 -4.41 -6.34
N ASP A 308 2.89 -3.53 -5.37
CA ASP A 308 3.31 -2.13 -5.48
C ASP A 308 4.69 -1.97 -6.15
N ARG A 309 5.62 -2.87 -5.84
CA ARG A 309 6.95 -2.94 -6.46
C ARG A 309 6.87 -3.03 -7.99
N TYR A 310 6.03 -3.94 -8.51
CA TYR A 310 5.88 -4.13 -9.96
C TYR A 310 5.18 -2.95 -10.63
N VAL A 311 4.23 -2.31 -9.92
CA VAL A 311 3.62 -1.07 -10.39
C VAL A 311 4.67 0.02 -10.52
N LEU A 312 5.50 0.22 -9.49
CA LEU A 312 6.57 1.21 -9.49
C LEU A 312 7.62 0.94 -10.58
N GLU A 313 8.08 -0.29 -10.74
CA GLU A 313 9.03 -0.69 -11.79
C GLU A 313 8.50 -0.37 -13.19
N LEU A 314 7.22 -0.69 -13.45
CA LEU A 314 6.60 -0.42 -14.75
C LEU A 314 6.42 1.09 -14.98
N MET A 315 6.06 1.86 -13.93
CA MET A 315 6.00 3.32 -13.98
C MET A 315 7.37 3.91 -14.36
N GLN A 316 8.44 3.48 -13.72
CA GLN A 316 9.81 3.92 -13.99
C GLN A 316 10.24 3.57 -15.41
N THR A 317 10.00 2.33 -15.84
CA THR A 317 10.33 1.84 -17.20
C THR A 317 9.64 2.67 -18.29
N LYS A 318 8.38 3.06 -18.06
CA LYS A 318 7.60 3.86 -19.01
C LYS A 318 7.82 5.38 -18.86
N GLY A 319 8.50 5.82 -17.81
CA GLY A 319 8.60 7.24 -17.46
C GLY A 319 7.27 7.85 -17.01
N TRP A 320 6.31 7.03 -16.57
CA TRP A 320 4.99 7.48 -16.11
C TRP A 320 5.01 7.80 -14.62
N ARG A 321 4.10 8.67 -14.17
CA ARG A 321 4.12 9.22 -12.81
C ARG A 321 2.94 8.80 -11.96
N LEU A 322 1.98 8.07 -12.52
CA LEU A 322 0.73 7.70 -11.87
C LEU A 322 0.51 6.19 -11.94
N GLY A 323 0.27 5.56 -10.81
CA GLY A 323 -0.06 4.14 -10.74
C GLY A 323 -0.83 3.80 -9.46
N ALA A 324 -1.59 2.71 -9.51
CA ALA A 324 -2.30 2.22 -8.34
C ALA A 324 -2.60 0.71 -8.41
N GLU A 325 -2.93 0.17 -7.25
CA GLU A 325 -3.61 -1.11 -7.08
C GLU A 325 -5.07 -0.87 -6.67
N ASN A 326 -5.98 -1.75 -7.05
CA ASN A 326 -7.38 -1.68 -6.64
C ASN A 326 -7.55 -1.74 -5.10
N SER A 327 -6.57 -2.27 -4.38
CA SER A 327 -6.50 -2.28 -2.92
C SER A 327 -6.36 -0.88 -2.28
N GLY A 328 -6.17 0.17 -3.08
CA GLY A 328 -6.03 1.55 -2.62
C GLY A 328 -4.59 2.04 -2.47
N HIS A 329 -3.59 1.24 -2.81
CA HIS A 329 -2.19 1.70 -2.83
C HIS A 329 -1.96 2.54 -4.09
N VAL A 330 -1.92 3.87 -3.93
CA VAL A 330 -1.82 4.85 -5.03
C VAL A 330 -0.46 5.53 -4.99
N ILE A 331 0.28 5.45 -6.09
CA ILE A 331 1.63 6.00 -6.25
C ILE A 331 1.57 7.24 -7.14
N LEU A 332 2.02 8.37 -6.61
CA LEU A 332 2.05 9.68 -7.27
C LEU A 332 3.49 10.20 -7.28
N LEU A 333 4.32 9.77 -8.25
CA LEU A 333 5.75 10.07 -8.28
C LEU A 333 6.10 11.56 -8.45
N ASP A 334 5.13 12.40 -8.78
CA ASP A 334 5.28 13.85 -8.78
C ASP A 334 5.11 14.46 -7.36
N LYS A 335 4.62 13.69 -6.39
CA LYS A 335 4.33 14.11 -5.02
C LYS A 335 5.18 13.37 -3.99
N THR A 336 5.27 12.04 -4.12
CA THR A 336 5.91 11.15 -3.14
C THR A 336 6.64 10.00 -3.84
N THR A 337 7.45 9.24 -3.11
CA THR A 337 8.27 8.15 -3.68
C THR A 337 7.64 6.76 -3.51
N THR A 338 6.55 6.66 -2.77
CA THR A 338 5.81 5.42 -2.49
C THR A 338 4.31 5.70 -2.45
N GLY A 339 3.48 4.70 -2.26
CA GLY A 339 2.05 4.90 -2.01
C GLY A 339 1.81 5.71 -0.74
N ASP A 340 0.84 6.62 -0.80
CA ASP A 340 0.49 7.53 0.30
C ASP A 340 -1.01 7.79 0.28
N GLY A 341 -1.71 7.19 1.24
CA GLY A 341 -3.16 7.30 1.31
C GLY A 341 -3.64 8.73 1.59
N VAL A 342 -2.92 9.49 2.42
CA VAL A 342 -3.27 10.87 2.74
C VAL A 342 -3.13 11.77 1.51
N ILE A 343 -2.01 11.68 0.82
CA ILE A 343 -1.76 12.46 -0.40
C ILE A 343 -2.74 12.05 -1.51
N ALA A 344 -3.01 10.76 -1.69
CA ALA A 344 -4.00 10.29 -2.66
C ALA A 344 -5.39 10.86 -2.37
N GLY A 345 -5.83 10.85 -1.11
CA GLY A 345 -7.08 11.47 -0.67
C GLY A 345 -7.14 12.97 -0.97
N LEU A 346 -6.06 13.69 -0.71
CA LEU A 346 -5.97 15.11 -1.02
C LEU A 346 -6.09 15.41 -2.52
N GLN A 347 -5.56 14.54 -3.40
CA GLN A 347 -5.74 14.73 -4.85
C GLN A 347 -7.19 14.51 -5.29
N VAL A 348 -7.90 13.52 -4.70
CA VAL A 348 -9.33 13.33 -4.97
C VAL A 348 -10.15 14.51 -4.43
N LEU A 349 -9.87 14.95 -3.20
CA LEU A 349 -10.52 16.14 -2.62
C LEU A 349 -10.25 17.41 -3.43
N THR A 350 -9.04 17.54 -4.00
CA THR A 350 -8.72 18.62 -4.95
C THR A 350 -9.65 18.57 -6.17
N ALA A 351 -9.88 17.39 -6.74
CA ALA A 351 -10.78 17.22 -7.86
C ALA A 351 -12.23 17.55 -7.49
N MET A 352 -12.70 17.15 -6.29
CA MET A 352 -14.04 17.48 -5.80
C MET A 352 -14.24 18.99 -5.68
N VAL A 353 -13.32 19.67 -4.98
CA VAL A 353 -13.42 21.12 -4.74
C VAL A 353 -13.31 21.93 -6.03
N ARG A 354 -12.30 21.63 -6.86
CA ARG A 354 -12.03 22.39 -8.10
C ARG A 354 -13.16 22.27 -9.12
N ASN A 355 -13.79 21.11 -9.18
CA ASN A 355 -14.88 20.87 -10.13
C ASN A 355 -16.27 21.09 -9.55
N HIS A 356 -16.40 21.41 -8.25
CA HIS A 356 -17.67 21.47 -7.54
C HIS A 356 -18.53 20.21 -7.74
N MET A 357 -17.89 19.05 -7.68
CA MET A 357 -18.50 17.74 -7.91
C MET A 357 -18.40 16.87 -6.66
N SER A 358 -19.43 16.07 -6.40
CA SER A 358 -19.34 15.02 -5.38
C SER A 358 -18.40 13.91 -5.82
N LEU A 359 -17.94 13.10 -4.85
CA LEU A 359 -17.13 11.90 -5.16
C LEU A 359 -17.91 10.93 -6.07
N HIS A 360 -19.22 10.78 -5.84
CA HIS A 360 -20.13 9.99 -6.68
C HIS A 360 -20.09 10.44 -8.15
N ASP A 361 -20.24 11.74 -8.38
CA ASP A 361 -20.23 12.30 -9.74
C ASP A 361 -18.86 12.18 -10.40
N LEU A 362 -17.79 12.28 -9.62
CA LEU A 362 -16.44 12.07 -10.14
C LEU A 362 -16.22 10.63 -10.62
N CYS A 363 -16.87 9.64 -10.01
CA CYS A 363 -16.80 8.22 -10.42
C CYS A 363 -17.66 7.91 -11.65
N SER A 364 -18.64 8.73 -12.01
CA SER A 364 -19.68 8.44 -13.04
C SER A 364 -19.14 8.11 -14.43
N GLY A 365 -17.90 8.55 -14.74
CA GLY A 365 -17.24 8.26 -16.02
C GLY A 365 -16.55 6.90 -16.09
N MET A 366 -16.57 6.12 -15.01
CA MET A 366 -15.98 4.79 -14.93
C MET A 366 -17.03 3.77 -14.46
N LYS A 367 -17.47 2.88 -15.33
CA LYS A 367 -18.36 1.78 -14.95
C LYS A 367 -17.53 0.62 -14.42
N LEU A 368 -17.79 0.19 -13.19
CA LEU A 368 -17.19 -1.04 -12.66
C LEU A 368 -17.82 -2.27 -13.32
N PHE A 369 -16.99 -3.20 -13.72
CA PHE A 369 -17.40 -4.51 -14.20
C PHE A 369 -17.40 -5.50 -13.04
N PRO A 370 -18.45 -6.34 -12.90
CA PRO A 370 -18.43 -7.47 -11.98
C PRO A 370 -17.15 -8.30 -12.18
N GLN A 371 -16.41 -8.52 -11.09
CA GLN A 371 -15.19 -9.30 -11.05
C GLN A 371 -15.30 -10.36 -9.97
N ILE A 372 -15.35 -11.63 -10.38
CA ILE A 372 -15.49 -12.78 -9.49
C ILE A 372 -14.15 -13.48 -9.36
N LEU A 373 -13.73 -13.67 -8.12
CA LEU A 373 -12.50 -14.38 -7.76
C LEU A 373 -12.84 -15.68 -7.01
N VAL A 374 -12.43 -16.80 -7.56
CA VAL A 374 -12.58 -18.12 -6.93
C VAL A 374 -11.19 -18.67 -6.61
N ASN A 375 -10.95 -18.99 -5.33
CA ASN A 375 -9.74 -19.64 -4.88
C ASN A 375 -9.93 -21.16 -4.92
N VAL A 376 -9.07 -21.87 -5.64
CA VAL A 376 -9.12 -23.33 -5.77
C VAL A 376 -7.85 -23.92 -5.19
N HIS A 377 -7.98 -24.64 -4.08
CA HIS A 377 -6.88 -25.41 -3.50
C HIS A 377 -6.64 -26.68 -4.32
N PHE A 378 -5.37 -27.06 -4.48
CA PHE A 378 -4.98 -28.28 -5.17
C PHE A 378 -3.97 -29.08 -4.35
N SER A 379 -3.94 -30.41 -4.56
CA SER A 379 -3.20 -31.35 -3.69
C SER A 379 -1.69 -31.45 -3.96
N GLY A 380 -1.16 -30.70 -4.93
CA GLY A 380 0.28 -30.41 -4.97
C GLY A 380 1.15 -31.25 -5.91
N GLU A 381 0.67 -32.29 -6.58
CA GLU A 381 1.45 -32.96 -7.62
C GLU A 381 1.02 -32.45 -9.02
N GLY A 382 1.91 -31.66 -9.65
CA GLY A 382 1.66 -31.12 -10.97
C GLY A 382 1.27 -29.64 -10.99
N ASP A 383 1.07 -29.11 -12.20
CA ASP A 383 0.55 -27.77 -12.44
C ASP A 383 -0.84 -27.85 -13.06
N PRO A 384 -1.92 -27.63 -12.32
CA PRO A 384 -3.27 -27.69 -12.89
C PRO A 384 -3.46 -26.71 -14.07
N LEU A 385 -2.68 -25.61 -14.14
CA LEU A 385 -2.75 -24.64 -15.25
C LEU A 385 -2.21 -25.21 -16.58
N GLU A 386 -1.38 -26.23 -16.52
CA GLU A 386 -0.87 -26.91 -17.73
C GLU A 386 -1.85 -27.97 -18.26
N SER A 387 -2.89 -28.31 -17.51
CA SER A 387 -3.91 -29.29 -17.94
C SER A 387 -4.69 -28.79 -19.16
N GLU A 388 -4.87 -29.65 -20.15
CA GLU A 388 -5.70 -29.39 -21.32
C GLU A 388 -7.16 -29.08 -20.96
N LEU A 389 -7.68 -29.67 -19.89
CA LEU A 389 -9.03 -29.41 -19.38
C LEU A 389 -9.17 -27.94 -18.94
N VAL A 390 -8.19 -27.43 -18.21
CA VAL A 390 -8.19 -26.04 -17.75
C VAL A 390 -8.01 -25.07 -18.92
N LYS A 391 -7.10 -25.36 -19.84
CA LYS A 391 -6.87 -24.55 -21.05
C LYS A 391 -8.15 -24.45 -21.90
N GLN A 392 -8.82 -25.58 -22.15
CA GLN A 392 -10.07 -25.60 -22.92
C GLN A 392 -11.20 -24.87 -22.22
N ALA A 393 -11.36 -25.03 -20.88
CA ALA A 393 -12.38 -24.31 -20.12
C ALA A 393 -12.13 -22.79 -20.16
N THR A 394 -10.88 -22.37 -20.04
CA THR A 394 -10.46 -20.96 -20.11
C THR A 394 -10.75 -20.38 -21.50
N GLN A 395 -10.31 -21.04 -22.56
CA GLN A 395 -10.54 -20.61 -23.92
C GLN A 395 -12.05 -20.48 -24.24
N ALA A 396 -12.85 -21.46 -23.84
CA ALA A 396 -14.29 -21.42 -24.05
C ALA A 396 -14.96 -20.23 -23.33
N VAL A 397 -14.47 -19.86 -22.15
CA VAL A 397 -14.96 -18.68 -21.42
C VAL A 397 -14.50 -17.39 -22.10
N GLU A 398 -13.25 -17.29 -22.54
CA GLU A 398 -12.73 -16.13 -23.29
C GLU A 398 -13.50 -15.90 -24.59
N GLU A 399 -13.81 -16.97 -25.34
CA GLU A 399 -14.63 -16.89 -26.56
C GLU A 399 -16.06 -16.40 -26.25
N GLN A 400 -16.66 -16.84 -25.15
CA GLN A 400 -18.00 -16.39 -24.74
C GLN A 400 -18.00 -14.92 -24.28
N LEU A 401 -16.94 -14.47 -23.60
CA LEU A 401 -16.79 -13.07 -23.22
C LEU A 401 -16.62 -12.15 -24.46
N ALA A 402 -16.12 -12.66 -25.57
CA ALA A 402 -16.03 -11.96 -26.86
C ALA A 402 -15.44 -10.53 -26.76
N GLY A 403 -14.41 -10.33 -25.96
CA GLY A 403 -13.78 -9.05 -25.71
C GLY A 403 -14.56 -8.11 -24.76
N ARG A 404 -15.71 -8.52 -24.22
CA ARG A 404 -16.51 -7.77 -23.24
C ARG A 404 -16.21 -8.17 -21.77
N GLY A 405 -15.13 -8.90 -21.61
CA GLY A 405 -14.63 -9.39 -20.31
C GLY A 405 -13.26 -9.99 -20.46
N ARG A 406 -12.73 -10.53 -19.37
CA ARG A 406 -11.42 -11.19 -19.36
C ARG A 406 -11.33 -12.27 -18.30
N VAL A 407 -10.39 -13.17 -18.49
CA VAL A 407 -10.03 -14.23 -17.55
C VAL A 407 -8.60 -13.98 -17.05
N LEU A 408 -8.35 -14.26 -15.79
CA LEU A 408 -7.01 -14.28 -15.22
C LEU A 408 -6.87 -15.49 -14.31
N LEU A 409 -5.95 -16.38 -14.65
CA LEU A 409 -5.55 -17.52 -13.83
C LEU A 409 -4.15 -17.28 -13.28
N ARG A 410 -3.96 -17.47 -11.99
CA ARG A 410 -2.63 -17.38 -11.38
C ARG A 410 -2.47 -18.27 -10.16
N LYS A 411 -1.27 -18.80 -9.96
CA LYS A 411 -0.89 -19.42 -8.70
C LYS A 411 -0.76 -18.39 -7.58
N SER A 412 -1.15 -18.78 -6.37
CA SER A 412 -0.77 -18.05 -5.17
C SER A 412 0.73 -18.19 -4.93
N GLY A 413 1.39 -17.13 -4.49
CA GLY A 413 2.81 -17.18 -4.13
C GLY A 413 3.09 -17.80 -2.77
N THR A 414 2.07 -17.93 -1.92
CA THR A 414 2.21 -18.32 -0.51
C THR A 414 1.45 -19.59 -0.12
N GLU A 415 0.46 -19.98 -0.92
CA GLU A 415 -0.43 -21.10 -0.64
C GLU A 415 -0.57 -21.99 -1.87
N PRO A 416 -0.82 -23.31 -1.72
CA PRO A 416 -1.05 -24.23 -2.82
C PRO A 416 -2.48 -24.04 -3.38
N LEU A 417 -2.74 -22.88 -3.98
CA LEU A 417 -4.02 -22.57 -4.60
C LEU A 417 -3.85 -21.81 -5.93
N ILE A 418 -4.82 -22.00 -6.79
CA ILE A 418 -4.99 -21.23 -8.02
C ILE A 418 -6.12 -20.24 -7.82
N ARG A 419 -5.86 -19.01 -8.18
CA ARG A 419 -6.83 -17.92 -8.21
C ARG A 419 -7.41 -17.81 -9.60
N VAL A 420 -8.70 -18.11 -9.72
CA VAL A 420 -9.48 -17.98 -10.95
C VAL A 420 -10.26 -16.69 -10.87
N MET A 421 -9.94 -15.72 -11.72
CA MET A 421 -10.68 -14.48 -11.83
C MET A 421 -11.34 -14.38 -13.19
N VAL A 422 -12.62 -14.08 -13.19
CA VAL A 422 -13.39 -13.73 -14.40
C VAL A 422 -14.07 -12.39 -14.18
N GLU A 423 -14.05 -11.55 -15.19
CA GLU A 423 -14.60 -10.20 -15.19
C GLU A 423 -15.41 -9.97 -16.47
N GLY A 424 -16.56 -9.32 -16.38
CA GLY A 424 -17.43 -9.05 -17.50
C GLY A 424 -18.66 -8.23 -17.13
N GLU A 425 -19.57 -8.00 -18.08
CA GLU A 425 -20.68 -7.04 -17.96
C GLU A 425 -21.81 -7.50 -17.02
N ASP A 426 -22.06 -8.82 -16.93
CA ASP A 426 -23.16 -9.42 -16.18
C ASP A 426 -22.65 -10.35 -15.08
N GLU A 427 -22.99 -10.05 -13.83
CA GLU A 427 -22.49 -10.75 -12.64
C GLU A 427 -22.88 -12.23 -12.62
N VAL A 428 -24.11 -12.57 -13.04
CA VAL A 428 -24.59 -13.96 -13.05
C VAL A 428 -23.77 -14.80 -14.03
N THR A 429 -23.59 -14.28 -15.23
CA THR A 429 -22.80 -14.92 -16.28
C THR A 429 -21.34 -15.07 -15.87
N VAL A 430 -20.73 -14.02 -15.31
CA VAL A 430 -19.33 -14.03 -14.83
C VAL A 430 -19.14 -15.04 -13.71
N THR A 431 -20.11 -15.16 -12.78
CA THR A 431 -20.07 -16.14 -11.70
C THR A 431 -20.11 -17.57 -12.24
N GLN A 432 -20.98 -17.85 -13.19
CA GLN A 432 -21.06 -19.18 -13.83
C GLN A 432 -19.76 -19.54 -14.56
N MET A 433 -19.18 -18.57 -15.28
CA MET A 433 -17.91 -18.74 -16.00
C MET A 433 -16.73 -18.98 -15.04
N ALA A 434 -16.65 -18.23 -13.93
CA ALA A 434 -15.62 -18.42 -12.93
C ALA A 434 -15.69 -19.80 -12.27
N ASN A 435 -16.90 -20.25 -11.92
CA ASN A 435 -17.11 -21.57 -11.35
C ASN A 435 -16.77 -22.70 -12.35
N ARG A 436 -17.13 -22.55 -13.64
CA ARG A 436 -16.76 -23.51 -14.68
C ARG A 436 -15.24 -23.72 -14.78
N ILE A 437 -14.47 -22.64 -14.76
CA ILE A 437 -13.00 -22.74 -14.78
C ILE A 437 -12.49 -23.31 -13.45
N ALA A 438 -13.05 -22.88 -12.31
CA ALA A 438 -12.68 -23.39 -11.00
C ALA A 438 -12.91 -24.91 -10.88
N ASP A 439 -14.00 -25.43 -11.43
CA ASP A 439 -14.28 -26.87 -11.45
C ASP A 439 -13.30 -27.63 -12.35
N ALA A 440 -12.91 -27.05 -13.49
CA ALA A 440 -11.86 -27.63 -14.33
C ALA A 440 -10.50 -27.68 -13.61
N VAL A 441 -10.15 -26.63 -12.83
CA VAL A 441 -8.93 -26.60 -12.00
C VAL A 441 -8.99 -27.66 -10.91
N LYS A 442 -10.12 -27.84 -10.21
CA LYS A 442 -10.32 -28.89 -9.20
C LYS A 442 -10.17 -30.29 -9.78
N ALA A 443 -10.68 -30.50 -11.00
CA ALA A 443 -10.60 -31.80 -11.65
C ALA A 443 -9.19 -32.12 -12.19
N ALA A 444 -8.32 -31.14 -12.33
CA ALA A 444 -6.96 -31.27 -12.83
C ALA A 444 -5.89 -31.33 -11.72
N GLY A 445 -6.22 -31.03 -10.48
CA GLY A 445 -5.33 -31.03 -9.30
C GLY A 445 -5.85 -31.89 -8.19
#